data_b2d6d699aa778dd0a9239ae229ffd2be
#
_entry.id   b2d6d699aa778dd0a9239ae229ffd2be
#
_cell.length_a   1.000
_cell.length_b   1.000
_cell.length_c   1.000
_cell.angle_alpha   90.00
_cell.angle_beta   90.00
_cell.angle_gamma   90.00
#
_symmetry.space_group_name_H-M   'P 1'
#
loop_
_entity.id
_entity.type
_entity.pdbx_description
1 polymer ?
#
loop_
_entity_poly.entity_id
_entity_poly.type
_entity_poly.pdbx_seq_one_letter_code
_entity_poly.pdbx_strand_id
1 'polypeptide(L)' 'MEISESDRDAYLDLLYDMYDAALVDVALETLGEHELFDGIPAMLKDYYFDEDY' A
#
# COMPACT_ATOMS: atom_id res chain seq x y z
N MET A 1 1.78 18.57 -7.22
CA MET A 1 0.60 17.88 -7.69
C MET A 1 -0.20 17.35 -6.53
N GLU A 2 -1.47 17.61 -6.54
CA GLU A 2 -2.28 17.18 -5.45
C GLU A 2 -3.08 15.97 -5.80
N ILE A 3 -3.18 15.05 -4.91
CA ILE A 3 -3.96 13.84 -5.10
C ILE A 3 -5.22 13.95 -4.28
N SER A 4 -6.37 13.81 -4.90
CA SER A 4 -7.62 13.98 -4.19
C SER A 4 -7.89 12.77 -3.30
N GLU A 5 -8.80 12.94 -2.36
CA GLU A 5 -9.16 11.88 -1.47
C GLU A 5 -9.77 10.71 -2.21
N SER A 6 -10.49 11.01 -3.26
CA SER A 6 -11.09 9.96 -4.06
C SER A 6 -10.02 9.08 -4.69
N ASP A 7 -8.97 9.72 -5.17
CA ASP A 7 -7.87 8.98 -5.79
C ASP A 7 -7.16 8.12 -4.75
N ARG A 8 -7.00 8.63 -3.56
CA ARG A 8 -6.37 7.87 -2.50
C ARG A 8 -7.20 6.67 -2.12
N ASP A 9 -8.50 6.86 -2.03
CA ASP A 9 -9.40 5.77 -1.68
C ASP A 9 -9.38 4.69 -2.75
N ALA A 10 -9.39 5.09 -4.01
CA ALA A 10 -9.37 4.15 -5.11
C ALA A 10 -8.07 3.35 -5.13
N TYR A 11 -6.97 4.04 -4.86
CA TYR A 11 -5.68 3.38 -4.84
C TYR A 11 -5.58 2.39 -3.68
N LEU A 12 -6.09 2.79 -2.53
CA LEU A 12 -6.08 1.93 -1.37
C LEU A 12 -6.91 0.68 -1.63
N ASP A 13 -8.04 0.85 -2.24
CA ASP A 13 -8.90 -0.26 -2.57
C ASP A 13 -8.18 -1.22 -3.52
N LEU A 14 -7.43 -0.67 -4.45
CA LEU A 14 -6.65 -1.45 -5.38
C LEU A 14 -5.59 -2.26 -4.65
N LEU A 15 -4.94 -1.66 -3.68
CA LEU A 15 -3.93 -2.35 -2.90
C LEU A 15 -4.53 -3.52 -2.13
N TYR A 16 -5.71 -3.33 -1.57
CA TYR A 16 -6.37 -4.40 -0.85
C TYR A 16 -6.78 -5.53 -1.79
N ASP A 17 -6.98 -5.21 -3.04
CA ASP A 17 -7.35 -6.21 -4.02
C ASP A 17 -6.12 -6.97 -4.50
N MET A 18 -4.99 -6.29 -4.64
CA MET A 18 -3.77 -6.89 -5.14
C MET A 18 -2.98 -7.62 -4.06
N TYR A 19 -3.03 -7.12 -2.84
CA TYR A 19 -2.27 -7.70 -1.75
C TYR A 19 -3.19 -8.13 -0.63
N ASP A 20 -2.62 -8.87 0.31
CA ASP A 20 -3.39 -9.31 1.47
C ASP A 20 -3.79 -8.10 2.29
N ALA A 21 -5.05 -8.06 2.72
CA ALA A 21 -5.53 -6.93 3.49
C ALA A 21 -4.72 -6.73 4.78
N ALA A 22 -4.34 -7.82 5.41
CA ALA A 22 -3.57 -7.72 6.64
C ALA A 22 -2.22 -7.07 6.37
N LEU A 23 -1.61 -7.39 5.23
CA LEU A 23 -0.33 -6.84 4.87
C LEU A 23 -0.44 -5.35 4.59
N VAL A 24 -1.48 -4.94 3.89
CA VAL A 24 -1.71 -3.54 3.59
C VAL A 24 -1.92 -2.78 4.90
N ASP A 25 -2.66 -3.38 5.81
CA ASP A 25 -2.93 -2.77 7.09
C ASP A 25 -1.65 -2.54 7.88
N VAL A 26 -0.78 -3.53 7.89
CA VAL A 26 0.49 -3.43 8.59
C VAL A 26 1.35 -2.31 7.96
N ALA A 27 1.36 -2.24 6.65
CA ALA A 27 2.13 -1.21 5.97
C ALA A 27 1.61 0.18 6.33
N LEU A 28 0.30 0.33 6.39
CA LEU A 28 -0.30 1.60 6.75
C LEU A 28 0.05 2.00 8.17
N GLU A 29 0.08 1.03 9.07
CA GLU A 29 0.42 1.30 10.44
C GLU A 29 1.90 1.62 10.61
N THR A 30 2.73 0.97 9.85
CA THR A 30 4.17 1.16 9.95
C THR A 30 4.63 2.47 9.34
N LEU A 31 4.14 2.78 8.15
CA LEU A 31 4.58 3.96 7.42
C LEU A 31 3.63 5.15 7.50
N GLY A 32 2.35 4.87 7.67
CA GLY A 32 1.36 5.94 7.72
C GLY A 32 0.77 6.23 6.36
N GLU A 33 -0.38 6.89 6.36
CA GLU A 33 -1.09 7.20 5.15
C GLU A 33 -0.33 8.09 4.21
N HIS A 34 0.54 8.92 4.73
CA HIS A 34 1.28 9.86 3.89
C HIS A 34 2.26 9.15 2.97
N GLU A 35 2.54 7.87 3.24
CA GLU A 35 3.44 7.12 2.38
C GLU A 35 2.68 6.21 1.43
N LEU A 36 1.39 6.46 1.28
CA LEU A 36 0.53 5.58 0.50
C LEU A 36 1.00 5.41 -0.94
N PHE A 37 1.51 6.48 -1.55
CA PHE A 37 1.94 6.40 -2.93
C PHE A 37 3.46 6.23 -3.07
N ASP A 38 4.15 6.13 -1.98
CA ASP A 38 5.60 6.07 -2.00
C ASP A 38 6.13 4.86 -1.28
N GLY A 39 6.17 4.91 0.03
CA GLY A 39 6.73 3.84 0.82
C GLY A 39 5.88 2.60 0.91
N ILE A 40 4.58 2.76 0.97
CA ILE A 40 3.69 1.63 1.13
C ILE A 40 3.75 0.66 -0.05
N PRO A 41 3.62 1.12 -1.30
CA PRO A 41 3.71 0.18 -2.41
C PRO A 41 5.09 -0.49 -2.47
N ALA A 42 6.13 0.25 -2.11
CA ALA A 42 7.46 -0.33 -2.12
C ALA A 42 7.59 -1.42 -1.07
N MET A 43 7.04 -1.19 0.12
CA MET A 43 7.08 -2.16 1.18
C MET A 43 6.28 -3.40 0.83
N LEU A 44 5.10 -3.23 0.27
CA LEU A 44 4.26 -4.34 -0.11
C LEU A 44 4.93 -5.18 -1.18
N LYS A 45 5.53 -4.53 -2.14
CA LYS A 45 6.19 -5.21 -3.20
C LYS A 45 7.37 -6.02 -2.68
N ASP A 46 8.08 -5.44 -1.74
CA ASP A 46 9.24 -6.09 -1.16
C ASP A 46 8.83 -7.36 -0.40
N TYR A 47 7.78 -7.27 0.39
CA TYR A 47 7.30 -8.42 1.11
C TYR A 47 6.80 -9.50 0.17
N TYR A 48 6.12 -9.11 -0.85
CA TYR A 48 5.51 -10.04 -1.77
C TYR A 48 6.57 -10.82 -2.53
N PHE A 49 7.61 -10.14 -2.97
CA PHE A 49 8.65 -10.79 -3.71
C PHE A 49 9.62 -11.56 -2.86
N ASP A 50 9.77 -11.17 -1.62
CA ASP A 50 10.66 -11.84 -0.73
C ASP A 50 10.29 -13.27 -0.55
N GLU A 51 9.04 -13.60 -0.62
CA GLU A 51 8.62 -14.93 -0.44
C GLU A 51 8.80 -15.74 -1.64
N ASP A 52 9.13 -15.21 -2.75
CA ASP A 52 9.19 -15.83 -3.95
C ASP A 52 10.43 -16.54 -4.23
N TYR A 53 11.04 -16.94 -3.48
CA TYR A 53 12.13 -17.65 -3.73
C TYR A 53 12.57 -18.43 -2.85
#